data_f4e2a6fd3bf6d219a39c29d7fecb6947
#
_entry.id   f4e2a6fd3bf6d219a39c29d7fecb6947
#
_cell.length_a   1.000
_cell.length_b   1.000
_cell.length_c   1.000
_cell.angle_alpha   90.00
_cell.angle_beta   90.00
_cell.angle_gamma   90.00
#
_symmetry.space_group_name_H-M   'P 1'
#
loop_
_entity.id
_entity.type
_entity.pdbx_description
1 polymer ?
#
loop_
_entity_poly.entity_id
_entity_poly.type
_entity_poly.pdbx_seq_one_letter_code
_entity_poly.pdbx_strand_id
1 'polypeptide(L)'
;RLCFDPMLYLPSWKTDYLQLLSQIDRIFGDRMLHDGWEKLVDVSVGTFRISQEYMKKLRRVEPFAPAVQYPYVNCNGVYQYPPELLKEMESFMITELTQRMNKENIYHE
;
A
#
# COMPACT_ATOMS: atom_id res chain seq x y z
N ARG A 1 -9.00 8.69 8.15
CA ARG A 1 -7.71 8.11 7.75
C ARG A 1 -7.82 7.37 6.44
N LEU A 2 -6.91 7.63 5.54
CA LEU A 2 -6.74 6.83 4.33
C LEU A 2 -5.73 5.71 4.60
N CYS A 3 -6.01 4.52 4.08
CA CYS A 3 -5.14 3.37 4.28
C CYS A 3 -4.66 2.83 2.93
N PHE A 4 -3.35 2.90 2.70
CA PHE A 4 -2.67 2.16 1.64
C PHE A 4 -2.01 0.93 2.30
N ASP A 5 -2.83 0.15 2.95
CA ASP A 5 -2.46 -1.06 3.67
C ASP A 5 -3.62 -2.05 3.58
N PRO A 6 -3.45 -3.17 2.92
CA PRO A 6 -2.20 -3.64 2.32
C PRO A 6 -1.99 -3.18 0.88
N MET A 7 -0.77 -2.77 0.56
CA MET A 7 -0.35 -2.56 -0.83
C MET A 7 -0.05 -3.91 -1.48
N LEU A 8 -0.51 -4.08 -2.72
CA LEU A 8 -0.32 -5.31 -3.48
C LEU A 8 0.67 -5.08 -4.62
N TYR A 9 1.53 -6.07 -4.84
CA TYR A 9 2.42 -6.10 -5.99
C TYR A 9 1.72 -6.75 -7.18
N LEU A 10 1.50 -5.93 -8.21
CA LEU A 10 0.97 -6.37 -9.51
C LEU A 10 1.86 -5.77 -10.59
N PRO A 11 1.86 -6.30 -11.84
CA PRO A 11 2.76 -5.78 -12.88
C PRO A 11 2.68 -4.27 -13.09
N SER A 12 1.50 -3.67 -12.91
CA SER A 12 1.28 -2.24 -13.11
C SER A 12 1.14 -1.46 -11.80
N TRP A 13 1.67 -1.95 -10.68
CA TRP A 13 1.41 -1.39 -9.35
C TRP A 13 1.77 0.09 -9.23
N LYS A 14 2.88 0.52 -9.80
CA LYS A 14 3.26 1.94 -9.74
C LYS A 14 2.25 2.84 -10.43
N THR A 15 1.87 2.46 -11.65
CA THR A 15 0.88 3.21 -12.43
C THR A 15 -0.47 3.23 -11.73
N ASP A 16 -0.88 2.08 -11.20
CA ASP A 16 -2.17 1.95 -10.53
C ASP A 16 -2.26 2.82 -9.28
N TYR A 17 -1.21 2.84 -8.47
CA TYR A 17 -1.18 3.69 -7.28
C TYR A 17 -1.08 5.17 -7.63
N LEU A 18 -0.34 5.54 -8.68
CA LEU A 18 -0.31 6.92 -9.16
C LEU A 18 -1.68 7.40 -9.63
N GLN A 19 -2.41 6.56 -10.35
CA GLN A 19 -3.78 6.87 -10.77
C GLN A 19 -4.71 7.04 -9.58
N LEU A 20 -4.59 6.17 -8.59
CA LEU A 20 -5.39 6.27 -7.37
C LEU A 20 -5.11 7.60 -6.64
N LEU A 21 -3.84 7.96 -6.49
CA LEU A 21 -3.47 9.22 -5.86
C LEU A 21 -4.00 10.43 -6.64
N SER A 22 -3.97 10.37 -7.97
CA SER A 22 -4.53 11.43 -8.81
C SER A 22 -6.04 11.56 -8.65
N GLN A 23 -6.74 10.44 -8.50
CA GLN A 23 -8.18 10.45 -8.24
C GLN A 23 -8.50 11.06 -6.89
N ILE A 24 -7.71 10.75 -5.87
CA ILE A 24 -7.86 11.33 -4.55
C ILE A 24 -7.61 12.84 -4.58
N ASP A 25 -6.58 13.28 -5.31
CA ASP A 25 -6.30 14.70 -5.51
C ASP A 25 -7.51 15.43 -6.10
N ARG A 26 -8.19 14.81 -7.07
CA ARG A 26 -9.41 15.40 -7.66
C ARG A 26 -10.58 15.46 -6.69
N ILE A 27 -10.75 14.41 -5.88
CA ILE A 27 -11.83 14.33 -4.89
C ILE A 27 -11.67 15.42 -3.85
N PHE A 28 -10.47 15.62 -3.37
CA PHE A 28 -10.18 16.68 -2.42
C PHE A 28 -10.16 18.06 -3.07
N GLY A 29 -9.78 18.11 -4.34
CA GLY A 29 -9.94 19.29 -5.22
C GLY A 29 -9.45 20.58 -4.62
N ASP A 30 -10.26 21.63 -4.78
CA ASP A 30 -9.94 22.99 -4.38
C ASP A 30 -9.70 23.15 -2.89
N ARG A 31 -10.21 22.23 -2.06
CA ARG A 31 -10.01 22.29 -0.62
C ARG A 31 -8.55 22.15 -0.22
N MET A 32 -7.72 21.62 -1.10
CA MET A 32 -6.34 21.29 -0.80
C MET A 32 -5.33 22.21 -1.48
N LEU A 33 -5.79 23.26 -2.14
CA LEU A 33 -4.93 24.16 -2.92
C LEU A 33 -3.76 24.75 -2.13
N HIS A 34 -3.95 25.01 -0.84
CA HIS A 34 -2.96 25.68 -0.02
C HIS A 34 -2.39 24.84 1.11
N ASP A 35 -3.11 23.81 1.52
CA ASP A 35 -2.83 23.10 2.78
C ASP A 35 -2.42 21.65 2.61
N GLY A 36 -2.57 21.09 1.41
CA GLY A 36 -2.32 19.67 1.17
C GLY A 36 -3.33 18.77 1.88
N TRP A 37 -3.04 17.49 1.90
CA TRP A 37 -3.94 16.48 2.48
C TRP A 37 -3.93 16.50 4.01
N GLU A 38 -2.85 16.96 4.64
CA GLU A 38 -2.61 16.83 6.07
C GLU A 38 -3.68 17.44 6.97
N LYS A 39 -4.39 18.44 6.47
CA LYS A 39 -5.50 19.04 7.22
C LYS A 39 -6.78 18.23 7.16
N LEU A 40 -6.87 17.30 6.23
CA LEU A 40 -8.08 16.51 6.01
C LEU A 40 -7.94 15.07 6.46
N VAL A 41 -6.76 14.48 6.31
CA VAL A 41 -6.56 13.05 6.53
C VAL A 41 -5.19 12.73 7.11
N ASP A 42 -5.15 11.66 7.88
CA ASP A 42 -3.94 10.89 8.17
C ASP A 42 -3.88 9.71 7.20
N VAL A 43 -2.68 9.24 6.89
CA VAL A 43 -2.48 8.15 5.94
C VAL A 43 -1.65 7.03 6.57
N SER A 44 -2.08 5.80 6.38
CA SER A 44 -1.32 4.60 6.76
C SER A 44 -0.79 3.90 5.52
N VAL A 45 0.45 3.44 5.58
CA VAL A 45 1.10 2.71 4.48
C VAL A 45 1.61 1.37 5.00
N GLY A 46 1.36 0.31 4.26
CA GLY A 46 1.87 -1.01 4.57
C GLY A 46 1.74 -1.93 3.37
N THR A 47 2.56 -2.97 3.29
CA THR A 47 2.49 -3.95 2.22
C THR A 47 1.72 -5.19 2.66
N PHE A 48 1.25 -5.95 1.69
CA PHE A 48 0.49 -7.16 1.96
C PHE A 48 1.32 -8.16 2.76
N ARG A 49 0.71 -8.70 3.80
CA ARG A 49 1.27 -9.77 4.62
C ARG A 49 0.13 -10.66 5.12
N ILE A 50 0.40 -11.92 5.25
CA ILE A 50 -0.63 -12.88 5.65
C ILE A 50 0.01 -14.01 6.47
N SER A 51 -0.68 -14.46 7.52
CA SER A 51 -0.20 -15.58 8.30
C SER A 51 -0.24 -16.86 7.47
N GLN A 52 0.64 -17.80 7.81
CA GLN A 52 0.73 -19.09 7.13
C GLN A 52 -0.60 -19.84 7.16
N GLU A 53 -1.31 -19.78 8.26
CA GLU A 53 -2.61 -20.44 8.42
C GLU A 53 -3.67 -19.86 7.50
N TYR A 54 -3.77 -18.53 7.42
CA TYR A 54 -4.71 -17.88 6.54
C TYR A 54 -4.36 -18.10 5.07
N MET A 55 -3.08 -18.16 4.74
CA MET A 55 -2.66 -18.44 3.37
C MET A 55 -3.13 -19.83 2.94
N LYS A 56 -3.06 -20.83 3.81
CA LYS A 56 -3.57 -22.18 3.52
C LYS A 56 -5.06 -22.15 3.20
N LYS A 57 -5.84 -21.41 3.98
CA LYS A 57 -7.28 -21.26 3.76
C LYS A 57 -7.57 -20.53 2.45
N LEU A 58 -6.85 -19.45 2.18
CA LEU A 58 -7.04 -18.65 0.97
C LEU A 58 -6.71 -19.46 -0.28
N ARG A 59 -5.66 -20.28 -0.24
CA ARG A 59 -5.28 -21.14 -1.37
C ARG A 59 -6.34 -22.18 -1.71
N ARG A 60 -7.14 -22.61 -0.75
CA ARG A 60 -8.25 -23.54 -0.99
C ARG A 60 -9.42 -22.86 -1.70
N VAL A 61 -9.68 -21.59 -1.36
CA VAL A 61 -10.86 -20.86 -1.83
C VAL A 61 -10.55 -20.15 -3.15
N GLU A 62 -9.38 -19.52 -3.25
CA GLU A 62 -8.98 -18.70 -4.40
C GLU A 62 -7.56 -19.07 -4.87
N PRO A 63 -7.35 -20.30 -5.40
CA PRO A 63 -6.01 -20.76 -5.72
C PRO A 63 -5.33 -19.99 -6.86
N PHE A 64 -6.09 -19.31 -7.69
CA PHE A 64 -5.57 -18.58 -8.85
C PHE A 64 -5.47 -17.06 -8.63
N ALA A 65 -5.82 -16.58 -7.45
CA ALA A 65 -5.68 -15.15 -7.15
C ALA A 65 -4.21 -14.73 -7.18
N PRO A 66 -3.86 -13.58 -7.80
CA PRO A 66 -2.47 -13.12 -7.84
C PRO A 66 -1.81 -13.02 -6.47
N ALA A 67 -2.56 -12.59 -5.46
CA ALA A 67 -2.05 -12.49 -4.09
C ALA A 67 -1.68 -13.85 -3.49
N VAL A 68 -2.26 -14.94 -3.98
CA VAL A 68 -1.96 -16.31 -3.51
C VAL A 68 -0.75 -16.89 -4.23
N GLN A 69 -0.56 -16.53 -5.49
CA GLN A 69 0.46 -17.13 -6.34
C GLN A 69 1.84 -16.49 -6.22
N TYR A 70 1.92 -15.30 -5.62
CA TYR A 70 3.21 -14.63 -5.47
C TYR A 70 4.13 -15.43 -4.53
N PRO A 71 5.43 -15.56 -4.85
CA PRO A 71 6.37 -16.31 -4.02
C PRO A 71 6.85 -15.48 -2.82
N TYR A 72 6.04 -15.41 -1.78
CA TYR A 72 6.35 -14.66 -0.58
C TYR A 72 7.49 -15.28 0.23
N VAL A 73 8.16 -14.45 1.03
CA VAL A 73 9.12 -14.88 2.03
C VAL A 73 8.40 -15.14 3.35
N ASN A 74 8.67 -16.30 3.97
CA ASN A 74 8.11 -16.64 5.27
C ASN A 74 9.00 -16.08 6.37
N CYS A 75 8.47 -15.14 7.15
CA CYS A 75 9.13 -14.56 8.31
C CYS A 75 8.36 -14.94 9.57
N ASN A 76 8.86 -15.94 10.30
CA ASN A 76 8.24 -16.39 11.56
C ASN A 76 6.75 -16.72 11.43
N GLY A 77 6.38 -17.43 10.36
CA GLY A 77 4.99 -17.83 10.13
C GLY A 77 4.14 -16.79 9.45
N VAL A 78 4.72 -15.68 8.97
CA VAL A 78 4.04 -14.66 8.19
C VAL A 78 4.66 -14.55 6.80
N TYR A 79 3.83 -14.68 5.78
CA TYR A 79 4.26 -14.47 4.40
C TYR A 79 4.21 -12.99 4.05
N GLN A 80 5.29 -12.48 3.48
CA GLN A 80 5.42 -11.09 3.05
C GLN A 80 6.30 -11.00 1.81
N TYR A 81 6.32 -9.83 1.20
CA TYR A 81 7.19 -9.60 0.05
C TYR A 81 8.67 -9.65 0.45
N PRO A 82 9.56 -10.04 -0.49
CA PRO A 82 11.01 -9.98 -0.22
C PRO A 82 11.41 -8.58 0.24
N PRO A 83 12.42 -8.45 1.14
CA PRO A 83 12.77 -7.16 1.72
C PRO A 83 13.07 -6.05 0.71
N GLU A 84 13.70 -6.38 -0.40
CA GLU A 84 14.02 -5.40 -1.44
C GLU A 84 12.78 -4.83 -2.10
N LEU A 85 11.81 -5.70 -2.43
CA LEU A 85 10.55 -5.28 -3.02
C LEU A 85 9.70 -4.51 -2.03
N LEU A 86 9.68 -4.97 -0.78
CA LEU A 86 8.95 -4.31 0.29
C LEU A 86 9.43 -2.86 0.46
N LYS A 87 10.75 -2.65 0.49
CA LYS A 87 11.34 -1.32 0.59
C LYS A 87 10.99 -0.46 -0.63
N GLU A 88 11.04 -1.04 -1.82
CA GLU A 88 10.69 -0.31 -3.04
C GLU A 88 9.27 0.19 -3.01
N MET A 89 8.33 -0.68 -2.63
CA MET A 89 6.91 -0.32 -2.56
C MET A 89 6.65 0.75 -1.52
N GLU A 90 7.19 0.58 -0.32
CA GLU A 90 7.02 1.56 0.76
C GLU A 90 7.65 2.90 0.42
N SER A 91 8.89 2.89 -0.10
CA SER A 91 9.59 4.12 -0.48
C SER A 91 8.86 4.87 -1.59
N PHE A 92 8.34 4.14 -2.57
CA PHE A 92 7.55 4.73 -3.64
C PHE A 92 6.33 5.46 -3.08
N MET A 93 5.55 4.81 -2.24
CA MET A 93 4.33 5.40 -1.71
C MET A 93 4.64 6.58 -0.78
N ILE A 94 5.62 6.44 0.08
CA ILE A 94 6.01 7.53 0.99
C ILE A 94 6.53 8.73 0.22
N THR A 95 7.33 8.52 -0.82
CA THR A 95 7.82 9.61 -1.67
C THR A 95 6.66 10.36 -2.34
N GLU A 96 5.69 9.62 -2.88
CA GLU A 96 4.53 10.25 -3.50
C GLU A 96 3.64 10.98 -2.50
N LEU A 97 3.46 10.41 -1.33
CA LEU A 97 2.65 11.04 -0.27
C LEU A 97 3.32 12.29 0.29
N THR A 98 4.64 12.30 0.44
CA THR A 98 5.35 13.48 0.97
C THR A 98 5.32 14.68 0.03
N GLN A 99 4.98 14.49 -1.23
CA GLN A 99 4.71 15.57 -2.17
C GLN A 99 3.36 16.24 -1.89
N ARG A 100 2.48 15.59 -1.15
CA ARG A 100 1.10 16.03 -0.90
C ARG A 100 0.83 16.40 0.54
N MET A 101 1.60 15.87 1.50
CA MET A 101 1.31 16.03 2.91
C MET A 101 2.60 15.91 3.74
N ASN A 102 2.53 16.31 5.00
CA ASN A 102 3.66 16.21 5.92
C ASN A 102 3.92 14.76 6.31
N LYS A 103 5.19 14.41 6.37
CA LYS A 103 5.63 13.06 6.76
C LYS A 103 5.10 12.64 8.14
N GLU A 104 4.89 13.60 9.03
CA GLU A 104 4.38 13.35 10.39
C GLU A 104 2.99 12.74 10.40
N ASN A 105 2.20 12.97 9.36
CA ASN A 105 0.84 12.45 9.24
C ASN A 105 0.77 11.14 8.44
N ILE A 106 1.92 10.59 8.07
CA ILE A 106 2.02 9.31 7.38
C ILE A 106 2.47 8.26 8.39
N TYR A 107 1.64 7.27 8.61
CA TYR A 107 1.90 6.16 9.54
C TYR A 107 2.36 4.94 8.76
N HIS A 108 3.39 4.29 9.25
CA HIS A 108 4.08 3.21 8.57
C HIS A 108 3.94 1.94 9.39
N GLU A 109 3.37 0.94 8.81
CA GLU A 109 3.11 -0.35 9.47
C GLU A 109 4.31 -1.31 9.40
#